data_1dfb5298c275b24634dc79ce4187d004
#
_entry.id   1dfb5298c275b24634dc79ce4187d004
#
_cell.length_a   1.000
_cell.length_b   1.000
_cell.length_c   1.000
_cell.angle_alpha   90.00
_cell.angle_beta   90.00
_cell.angle_gamma   90.00
#
_symmetry.space_group_name_H-M   'P 1'
#
loop_
_entity.id
_entity.type
_entity.pdbx_description
1 polymer ?
#
loop_
_entity_poly.entity_id
_entity_poly.type
_entity_poly.pdbx_seq_one_letter_code
_entity_poly.pdbx_strand_id
1 'polypeptide(L)'
;ESLKTLGIRMQKAKEGWKSSLERAGVKIYYGEAEIISEQEVRVVADGETTALTGESLVVATGSEPSSPMALQLDESRGIISYKEVLSGKWLNVKDVVILGGNIEGCEFATLFKKMGAAVTILELGDGIMPMCDPDQAQFLKEEFEKQGIEVKTNSTVTQCQYNEEGKLEVICKNKADDTSQKLLTDALLVTGESNPVLPRGVEKLELVWDENNRIKVNEYMETSQKGVYAIGDVIGGITSANAAILEGKTAAGSIAGEKTPVSYKGMSYVCFTDPQLSGVGLRETDARERQLNYRVKKAYFSENMRALSLGYEKGFVKILVDVDKQTILGMHFAGDNISELISIGVLACHRDIPVKVVRDLPLAHPTMTEIIKEALC
;
A
#
# COMPACT_ATOMS: atom_id res chain seq x y z
N GLU A 1 2.46 13.15 19.65
CA GLU A 1 1.46 14.12 19.21
C GLU A 1 0.04 13.59 19.51
N SER A 2 -0.90 14.43 20.00
CA SER A 2 -2.23 13.91 20.33
C SER A 2 -3.01 13.59 19.04
N LEU A 3 -3.81 12.51 19.05
CA LEU A 3 -4.73 12.13 17.97
C LEU A 3 -5.64 13.31 17.53
N LYS A 4 -6.02 14.16 18.48
CA LYS A 4 -6.79 15.39 18.22
C LYS A 4 -6.05 16.35 17.29
N THR A 5 -4.74 16.56 17.51
CA THR A 5 -3.91 17.44 16.66
C THR A 5 -3.76 16.86 15.25
N LEU A 6 -3.58 15.55 15.14
CA LEU A 6 -3.54 14.85 13.85
C LEU A 6 -4.87 15.01 13.10
N GLY A 7 -6.01 14.81 13.78
CA GLY A 7 -7.32 15.00 13.18
C GLY A 7 -7.55 16.40 12.62
N ILE A 8 -7.11 17.44 13.35
CA ILE A 8 -7.18 18.84 12.88
C ILE A 8 -6.34 19.05 11.61
N ARG A 9 -5.12 18.48 11.56
CA ARG A 9 -4.25 18.58 10.37
C ARG A 9 -4.85 17.88 9.16
N MET A 10 -5.41 16.68 9.37
CA MET A 10 -6.09 15.93 8.30
C MET A 10 -7.31 16.67 7.76
N GLN A 11 -8.12 17.28 8.64
CA GLN A 11 -9.25 18.08 8.23
C GLN A 11 -8.81 19.30 7.39
N LYS A 12 -7.77 20.01 7.82
CA LYS A 12 -7.20 21.14 7.05
C LYS A 12 -6.68 20.70 5.67
N ALA A 13 -6.07 19.52 5.59
CA ALA A 13 -5.63 18.97 4.30
C ALA A 13 -6.82 18.68 3.36
N LYS A 14 -7.90 18.06 3.88
CA LYS A 14 -9.13 17.80 3.10
C LYS A 14 -9.75 19.11 2.57
N GLU A 15 -9.84 20.14 3.41
CA GLU A 15 -10.36 21.45 3.02
C GLU A 15 -9.48 22.11 1.94
N GLY A 16 -8.15 21.98 2.06
CA GLY A 16 -7.20 22.45 1.05
C GLY A 16 -7.39 21.78 -0.31
N TRP A 17 -7.61 20.46 -0.31
CA TRP A 17 -7.88 19.71 -1.55
C TRP A 17 -9.21 20.11 -2.19
N LYS A 18 -10.29 20.22 -1.37
CA LYS A 18 -11.60 20.70 -1.84
C LYS A 18 -11.48 22.06 -2.50
N SER A 19 -10.86 23.02 -1.82
CA SER A 19 -10.65 24.39 -2.35
C SER A 19 -9.82 24.42 -3.64
N SER A 20 -8.88 23.48 -3.80
CA SER A 20 -8.09 23.37 -5.03
C SER A 20 -8.92 22.86 -6.20
N LEU A 21 -9.79 21.86 -5.99
CA LEU A 21 -10.71 21.37 -7.00
C LEU A 21 -11.71 22.45 -7.42
N GLU A 22 -12.31 23.15 -6.47
CA GLU A 22 -13.27 24.24 -6.75
C GLU A 22 -12.61 25.38 -7.55
N ARG A 23 -11.36 25.78 -7.22
CA ARG A 23 -10.59 26.76 -8.01
C ARG A 23 -10.29 26.29 -9.42
N ALA A 24 -10.14 24.98 -9.62
CA ALA A 24 -9.97 24.39 -10.94
C ALA A 24 -11.30 24.26 -11.72
N GLY A 25 -12.41 24.75 -11.16
CA GLY A 25 -13.74 24.68 -11.81
C GLY A 25 -14.44 23.34 -11.66
N VAL A 26 -13.94 22.44 -10.83
CA VAL A 26 -14.56 21.12 -10.57
C VAL A 26 -15.77 21.32 -9.67
N LYS A 27 -16.93 20.83 -10.10
CA LYS A 27 -18.15 20.78 -9.28
C LYS A 27 -18.17 19.48 -8.48
N ILE A 28 -18.33 19.58 -7.15
CA ILE A 28 -18.37 18.44 -6.25
C ILE A 28 -19.81 18.21 -5.81
N TYR A 29 -20.32 17.01 -6.02
CA TYR A 29 -21.64 16.56 -5.58
C TYR A 29 -21.47 15.48 -4.52
N TYR A 30 -22.05 15.68 -3.35
CA TYR A 30 -22.05 14.70 -2.27
C TYR A 30 -23.37 13.92 -2.31
N GLY A 31 -23.30 12.61 -2.19
CA GLY A 31 -24.46 11.74 -2.17
C GLY A 31 -24.15 10.34 -2.72
N GLU A 32 -25.18 9.52 -2.81
CA GLU A 32 -25.12 8.22 -3.46
C GLU A 32 -25.27 8.36 -4.97
N ALA A 33 -24.26 7.93 -5.70
CA ALA A 33 -24.25 7.98 -7.17
C ALA A 33 -24.77 6.67 -7.75
N GLU A 34 -25.62 6.78 -8.78
CA GLU A 34 -26.09 5.67 -9.61
C GLU A 34 -25.79 5.95 -11.08
N ILE A 35 -25.17 5.00 -11.77
CA ILE A 35 -24.96 5.05 -13.21
C ILE A 35 -26.29 4.74 -13.90
N ILE A 36 -26.73 5.63 -14.77
CA ILE A 36 -27.95 5.46 -15.57
C ILE A 36 -27.61 5.00 -16.99
N SER A 37 -26.54 5.55 -17.56
CA SER A 37 -25.94 5.16 -18.84
C SER A 37 -24.48 5.55 -18.87
N GLU A 38 -23.79 5.31 -19.98
CA GLU A 38 -22.39 5.72 -20.20
C GLU A 38 -22.18 7.24 -20.16
N GLN A 39 -23.27 8.03 -20.25
CA GLN A 39 -23.24 9.48 -20.25
C GLN A 39 -24.06 10.13 -19.14
N GLU A 40 -24.78 9.36 -18.33
CA GLU A 40 -25.65 9.89 -17.28
C GLU A 40 -25.38 9.23 -15.92
N VAL A 41 -25.21 10.09 -14.90
CA VAL A 41 -25.12 9.69 -13.49
C VAL A 41 -26.17 10.46 -12.70
N ARG A 42 -26.86 9.76 -11.80
CA ARG A 42 -27.80 10.34 -10.86
C ARG A 42 -27.18 10.35 -9.46
N VAL A 43 -27.24 11.49 -8.78
CA VAL A 43 -26.77 11.64 -7.39
C VAL A 43 -27.96 11.92 -6.50
N VAL A 44 -28.10 11.11 -5.45
CA VAL A 44 -29.16 11.26 -4.43
C VAL A 44 -28.51 11.73 -3.12
N ALA A 45 -28.99 12.86 -2.61
CA ALA A 45 -28.56 13.43 -1.34
C ALA A 45 -29.75 14.12 -0.65
N ASP A 46 -29.95 13.87 0.64
CA ASP A 46 -31.00 14.49 1.48
C ASP A 46 -32.43 14.44 0.88
N GLY A 47 -32.72 13.39 0.09
CA GLY A 47 -34.00 13.20 -0.59
C GLY A 47 -34.13 13.95 -1.92
N GLU A 48 -33.15 14.74 -2.29
CA GLU A 48 -33.09 15.39 -3.61
C GLU A 48 -32.27 14.54 -4.60
N THR A 49 -32.67 14.63 -5.86
CA THR A 49 -32.01 13.90 -6.96
C THR A 49 -31.48 14.87 -8.00
N THR A 50 -30.18 14.80 -8.28
CA THR A 50 -29.51 15.57 -9.32
C THR A 50 -29.06 14.63 -10.44
N ALA A 51 -29.49 14.89 -11.67
CA ALA A 51 -29.01 14.22 -12.86
C ALA A 51 -27.82 14.99 -13.45
N LEU A 52 -26.73 14.27 -13.74
CA LEU A 52 -25.52 14.80 -14.34
C LEU A 52 -25.27 14.08 -15.66
N THR A 53 -24.93 14.84 -16.69
CA THR A 53 -24.55 14.31 -18.00
C THR A 53 -23.13 14.71 -18.36
N GLY A 54 -22.40 13.82 -19.03
CA GLY A 54 -21.04 14.06 -19.48
C GLY A 54 -20.71 13.30 -20.76
N GLU A 55 -19.69 13.76 -21.47
CA GLU A 55 -19.19 13.08 -22.67
C GLU A 55 -18.39 11.82 -22.32
N SER A 56 -17.84 11.76 -21.12
CA SER A 56 -17.06 10.63 -20.60
C SER A 56 -17.39 10.39 -19.13
N LEU A 57 -17.33 9.13 -18.72
CA LEU A 57 -17.52 8.68 -17.35
C LEU A 57 -16.23 8.05 -16.82
N VAL A 58 -15.78 8.43 -15.61
CA VAL A 58 -14.67 7.80 -14.93
C VAL A 58 -15.14 7.16 -13.64
N VAL A 59 -14.99 5.85 -13.51
CA VAL A 59 -15.30 5.08 -12.29
C VAL A 59 -14.05 5.04 -11.42
N ALA A 60 -14.10 5.64 -10.22
CA ALA A 60 -12.99 5.73 -9.28
C ALA A 60 -13.46 5.42 -7.84
N THR A 61 -14.27 4.39 -7.70
CA THR A 61 -14.99 4.06 -6.46
C THR A 61 -14.12 3.31 -5.44
N GLY A 62 -12.92 2.86 -5.84
CA GLY A 62 -11.96 2.26 -4.94
C GLY A 62 -12.34 0.85 -4.49
N SER A 63 -11.92 0.51 -3.28
CA SER A 63 -12.14 -0.80 -2.65
C SER A 63 -12.55 -0.68 -1.19
N GLU A 64 -13.12 -1.75 -0.66
CA GLU A 64 -13.45 -1.91 0.75
C GLU A 64 -12.73 -3.12 1.34
N PRO A 65 -12.35 -3.07 2.65
CA PRO A 65 -11.76 -4.21 3.31
C PRO A 65 -12.71 -5.41 3.26
N SER A 66 -12.15 -6.56 3.00
CA SER A 66 -12.84 -7.83 3.06
C SER A 66 -12.14 -8.78 4.04
N SER A 67 -12.77 -9.90 4.31
CA SER A 67 -12.17 -10.95 5.13
C SER A 67 -12.30 -12.30 4.44
N PRO A 68 -11.40 -13.25 4.72
CA PRO A 68 -11.55 -14.63 4.25
C PRO A 68 -12.93 -15.17 4.59
N MET A 69 -13.50 -15.99 3.71
CA MET A 69 -14.89 -16.51 3.86
C MET A 69 -15.21 -17.15 5.23
N ALA A 70 -14.19 -17.65 5.93
CA ALA A 70 -14.33 -18.22 7.28
C ALA A 70 -14.41 -17.17 8.40
N LEU A 71 -14.10 -15.90 8.11
CA LEU A 71 -14.05 -14.81 9.08
C LEU A 71 -14.90 -13.66 8.57
N GLN A 72 -16.05 -13.43 9.20
CA GLN A 72 -16.86 -12.27 8.90
C GLN A 72 -16.39 -11.07 9.74
N LEU A 73 -16.13 -9.91 9.09
CA LEU A 73 -15.88 -8.66 9.79
C LEU A 73 -17.10 -8.33 10.66
N ASP A 74 -16.86 -8.16 11.94
CA ASP A 74 -17.90 -7.84 12.92
C ASP A 74 -17.28 -7.05 14.09
N GLU A 75 -17.41 -5.72 14.03
CA GLU A 75 -16.86 -4.83 15.05
C GLU A 75 -17.38 -5.18 16.45
N SER A 76 -18.64 -5.61 16.58
CA SER A 76 -19.23 -5.98 17.86
C SER A 76 -18.55 -7.20 18.49
N ARG A 77 -17.91 -8.01 17.66
CA ARG A 77 -17.12 -9.19 18.03
C ARG A 77 -15.61 -8.95 18.01
N GLY A 78 -15.15 -7.70 17.88
CA GLY A 78 -13.73 -7.39 17.82
C GLY A 78 -13.00 -7.96 16.60
N ILE A 79 -13.71 -8.36 15.54
CA ILE A 79 -13.13 -8.74 14.24
C ILE A 79 -13.23 -7.52 13.34
N ILE A 80 -12.14 -6.79 13.21
CA ILE A 80 -12.11 -5.42 12.70
C ILE A 80 -11.23 -5.29 11.45
N SER A 81 -11.47 -4.24 10.69
CA SER A 81 -10.62 -3.77 9.60
C SER A 81 -9.88 -2.48 9.97
N TYR A 82 -9.09 -1.96 9.05
CA TYR A 82 -8.42 -0.67 9.22
C TYR A 82 -9.41 0.48 9.44
N LYS A 83 -10.63 0.41 8.92
CA LYS A 83 -11.64 1.47 9.06
C LYS A 83 -11.99 1.73 10.52
N GLU A 84 -12.21 0.66 11.30
CA GLU A 84 -12.52 0.74 12.72
C GLU A 84 -11.33 1.29 13.51
N VAL A 85 -10.10 0.89 13.17
CA VAL A 85 -8.90 1.42 13.81
C VAL A 85 -8.74 2.92 13.52
N LEU A 86 -8.89 3.33 12.25
CA LEU A 86 -8.78 4.74 11.85
C LEU A 86 -9.92 5.61 12.41
N SER A 87 -11.06 5.03 12.78
CA SER A 87 -12.12 5.76 13.51
C SER A 87 -11.73 6.14 14.94
N GLY A 88 -10.62 5.59 15.44
CA GLY A 88 -10.10 5.84 16.79
C GLY A 88 -10.66 4.94 17.88
N LYS A 89 -11.60 4.04 17.58
CA LYS A 89 -12.29 3.21 18.57
C LYS A 89 -11.39 2.14 19.20
N TRP A 90 -10.52 1.53 18.42
CA TRP A 90 -9.73 0.34 18.81
C TRP A 90 -8.27 0.64 19.17
N LEU A 91 -7.93 1.90 19.42
CA LEU A 91 -6.53 2.29 19.65
C LEU A 91 -6.00 1.94 21.04
N ASN A 92 -6.86 1.66 22.02
CA ASN A 92 -6.49 1.39 23.43
C ASN A 92 -6.54 -0.09 23.80
N VAL A 93 -6.46 -1.00 22.83
CA VAL A 93 -6.38 -2.44 23.10
C VAL A 93 -5.06 -2.79 23.78
N LYS A 94 -5.07 -3.83 24.62
CA LYS A 94 -3.87 -4.35 25.29
C LYS A 94 -3.22 -5.45 24.48
N ASP A 95 -4.04 -6.24 23.79
CA ASP A 95 -3.62 -7.38 22.99
C ASP A 95 -4.31 -7.30 21.64
N VAL A 96 -3.55 -7.41 20.55
CA VAL A 96 -4.08 -7.44 19.17
C VAL A 96 -3.43 -8.55 18.37
N VAL A 97 -4.26 -9.33 17.70
CA VAL A 97 -3.84 -10.26 16.65
C VAL A 97 -4.13 -9.61 15.31
N ILE A 98 -3.15 -9.61 14.41
CA ILE A 98 -3.25 -9.06 13.05
C ILE A 98 -3.15 -10.23 12.07
N LEU A 99 -4.17 -10.42 11.26
CA LEU A 99 -4.18 -11.39 10.17
C LEU A 99 -3.74 -10.73 8.89
N GLY A 100 -2.54 -11.09 8.44
CA GLY A 100 -1.85 -10.56 7.27
C GLY A 100 -0.57 -9.80 7.65
N GLY A 101 0.56 -10.28 7.11
CA GLY A 101 1.89 -9.67 7.25
C GLY A 101 2.28 -8.80 6.05
N ASN A 102 1.30 -8.21 5.37
CA ASN A 102 1.48 -7.26 4.28
C ASN A 102 1.84 -5.85 4.78
N ILE A 103 1.89 -4.84 3.90
CA ILE A 103 2.20 -3.44 4.29
C ILE A 103 1.23 -2.97 5.37
N GLU A 104 -0.07 -3.12 5.14
CA GLU A 104 -1.11 -2.65 6.06
C GLU A 104 -0.96 -3.31 7.44
N GLY A 105 -0.83 -4.63 7.48
CA GLY A 105 -0.67 -5.37 8.75
C GLY A 105 0.60 -4.96 9.51
N CYS A 106 1.72 -4.78 8.82
CA CYS A 106 2.97 -4.36 9.43
C CYS A 106 2.94 -2.90 9.93
N GLU A 107 2.26 -1.99 9.22
CA GLU A 107 2.07 -0.61 9.67
C GLU A 107 1.17 -0.54 10.92
N PHE A 108 0.07 -1.29 10.94
CA PHE A 108 -0.78 -1.38 12.14
C PHE A 108 -0.08 -2.08 13.30
N ALA A 109 0.74 -3.10 13.04
CA ALA A 109 1.56 -3.72 14.08
C ALA A 109 2.50 -2.69 14.75
N THR A 110 3.13 -1.85 13.94
CA THR A 110 3.95 -0.74 14.43
C THR A 110 3.14 0.26 15.24
N LEU A 111 1.95 0.64 14.76
CA LEU A 111 1.06 1.57 15.45
C LEU A 111 0.66 1.02 16.83
N PHE A 112 0.10 -0.18 16.89
CA PHE A 112 -0.35 -0.79 18.13
C PHE A 112 0.79 -1.01 19.11
N LYS A 113 1.97 -1.42 18.61
CA LYS A 113 3.15 -1.58 19.46
C LYS A 113 3.59 -0.25 20.09
N LYS A 114 3.61 0.84 19.32
CA LYS A 114 3.89 2.19 19.83
C LYS A 114 2.84 2.69 20.82
N MET A 115 1.62 2.20 20.73
CA MET A 115 0.55 2.47 21.71
C MET A 115 0.62 1.58 22.95
N GLY A 116 1.55 0.63 23.01
CA GLY A 116 1.80 -0.21 24.18
C GLY A 116 1.06 -1.56 24.18
N ALA A 117 0.44 -1.95 23.07
CA ALA A 117 -0.21 -3.24 22.95
C ALA A 117 0.82 -4.39 22.79
N ALA A 118 0.45 -5.59 23.22
CA ALA A 118 1.07 -6.82 22.76
C ALA A 118 0.52 -7.16 21.37
N VAL A 119 1.41 -7.42 20.43
CA VAL A 119 1.05 -7.60 19.01
C VAL A 119 1.53 -8.94 18.50
N THR A 120 0.63 -9.69 17.88
CA THR A 120 0.94 -10.93 17.14
C THR A 120 0.47 -10.80 15.71
N ILE A 121 1.37 -10.99 14.74
CA ILE A 121 1.06 -11.07 13.31
C ILE A 121 0.94 -12.55 12.93
N LEU A 122 -0.17 -12.91 12.28
CA LEU A 122 -0.38 -14.19 11.63
C LEU A 122 -0.27 -13.99 10.13
N GLU A 123 0.72 -14.61 9.50
CA GLU A 123 0.95 -14.53 8.06
C GLU A 123 0.81 -15.91 7.42
N LEU A 124 0.02 -15.97 6.35
CA LEU A 124 -0.27 -17.20 5.63
C LEU A 124 0.95 -17.76 4.87
N GLY A 125 1.77 -16.86 4.34
CA GLY A 125 3.01 -17.17 3.64
C GLY A 125 4.16 -17.52 4.59
N ASP A 126 5.30 -17.79 4.01
CA ASP A 126 6.55 -18.12 4.73
C ASP A 126 7.29 -16.90 5.27
N GLY A 127 6.87 -15.68 4.88
CA GLY A 127 7.47 -14.41 5.33
C GLY A 127 6.49 -13.25 5.27
N ILE A 128 6.72 -12.24 6.10
CA ILE A 128 6.00 -10.96 6.03
C ILE A 128 6.49 -10.14 4.84
N MET A 129 5.71 -9.12 4.44
CA MET A 129 6.07 -8.18 3.37
C MET A 129 6.42 -8.86 2.03
N PRO A 130 5.56 -9.76 1.51
CA PRO A 130 5.88 -10.58 0.32
C PRO A 130 6.13 -9.76 -0.94
N MET A 131 5.71 -8.49 -0.97
CA MET A 131 5.94 -7.58 -2.09
C MET A 131 7.28 -6.84 -2.03
N CYS A 132 7.97 -6.86 -0.88
CA CYS A 132 9.27 -6.22 -0.71
C CYS A 132 10.42 -7.13 -1.17
N ASP A 133 11.62 -6.56 -1.31
CA ASP A 133 12.81 -7.37 -1.51
C ASP A 133 13.06 -8.27 -0.28
N PRO A 134 13.47 -9.53 -0.45
CA PRO A 134 13.64 -10.47 0.65
C PRO A 134 14.52 -9.97 1.80
N ASP A 135 15.59 -9.22 1.50
CA ASP A 135 16.47 -8.66 2.54
C ASP A 135 15.73 -7.64 3.41
N GLN A 136 14.80 -6.87 2.83
CA GLN A 136 13.98 -5.91 3.57
C GLN A 136 12.96 -6.62 4.46
N ALA A 137 12.30 -7.65 3.93
CA ALA A 137 11.32 -8.44 4.67
C ALA A 137 11.96 -9.11 5.88
N GLN A 138 13.12 -9.72 5.69
CA GLN A 138 13.89 -10.35 6.76
C GLN A 138 14.34 -9.32 7.81
N PHE A 139 14.87 -8.19 7.37
CA PHE A 139 15.31 -7.11 8.27
C PHE A 139 14.14 -6.60 9.14
N LEU A 140 12.96 -6.35 8.54
CA LEU A 140 11.81 -5.89 9.30
C LEU A 140 11.34 -6.92 10.31
N LYS A 141 11.31 -8.21 9.93
CA LYS A 141 10.94 -9.30 10.84
C LYS A 141 11.85 -9.33 12.07
N GLU A 142 13.16 -9.26 11.85
CA GLU A 142 14.14 -9.24 12.94
C GLU A 142 13.97 -8.02 13.88
N GLU A 143 13.69 -6.84 13.31
CA GLU A 143 13.44 -5.63 14.11
C GLU A 143 12.10 -5.72 14.87
N PHE A 144 11.06 -6.30 14.28
CA PHE A 144 9.80 -6.57 14.96
C PHE A 144 9.95 -7.52 16.14
N GLU A 145 10.68 -8.61 15.96
CA GLU A 145 10.97 -9.57 17.03
C GLU A 145 11.77 -8.93 18.19
N LYS A 146 12.76 -8.07 17.88
CA LYS A 146 13.50 -7.28 18.89
C LYS A 146 12.60 -6.30 19.65
N GLN A 147 11.58 -5.77 18.99
CA GLN A 147 10.57 -4.91 19.62
C GLN A 147 9.52 -5.70 20.41
N GLY A 148 9.52 -7.03 20.34
CA GLY A 148 8.54 -7.90 20.97
C GLY A 148 7.19 -7.91 20.24
N ILE A 149 7.21 -7.76 18.91
CA ILE A 149 6.09 -8.11 18.03
C ILE A 149 6.28 -9.57 17.64
N GLU A 150 5.33 -10.42 17.94
CA GLU A 150 5.39 -11.84 17.57
C GLU A 150 4.97 -12.02 16.11
N VAL A 151 5.80 -12.67 15.30
CA VAL A 151 5.51 -12.96 13.88
C VAL A 151 5.40 -14.46 13.67
N LYS A 152 4.20 -14.93 13.35
CA LYS A 152 3.89 -16.34 13.05
C LYS A 152 3.59 -16.50 11.56
N THR A 153 4.55 -16.98 10.82
CA THR A 153 4.42 -17.32 9.40
C THR A 153 3.78 -18.69 9.21
N ASN A 154 3.38 -19.01 7.98
CA ASN A 154 2.65 -20.24 7.63
C ASN A 154 1.40 -20.46 8.49
N SER A 155 0.77 -19.38 8.96
CA SER A 155 -0.29 -19.42 9.96
C SER A 155 -1.56 -18.75 9.46
N THR A 156 -2.70 -19.38 9.71
CA THR A 156 -4.02 -18.82 9.37
C THR A 156 -4.98 -19.00 10.52
N VAL A 157 -6.00 -18.14 10.57
CA VAL A 157 -7.10 -18.26 11.53
C VAL A 157 -8.11 -19.30 11.03
N THR A 158 -8.47 -20.24 11.89
CA THR A 158 -9.47 -21.27 11.59
C THR A 158 -10.79 -21.03 12.32
N GLN A 159 -10.75 -20.39 13.49
CA GLN A 159 -11.93 -20.11 14.27
C GLN A 159 -11.72 -18.90 15.17
N CYS A 160 -12.79 -18.11 15.39
CA CYS A 160 -12.86 -17.03 16.37
C CYS A 160 -14.12 -17.18 17.22
N GLN A 161 -13.98 -17.11 18.55
CA GLN A 161 -15.10 -17.17 19.50
C GLN A 161 -14.76 -16.37 20.76
N TYR A 162 -15.79 -15.98 21.51
CA TYR A 162 -15.56 -15.43 22.83
C TYR A 162 -15.40 -16.54 23.87
N ASN A 163 -14.46 -16.35 24.79
CA ASN A 163 -14.37 -17.19 25.98
C ASN A 163 -15.35 -16.69 27.07
N GLU A 164 -15.41 -17.43 28.19
CA GLU A 164 -16.30 -17.11 29.34
C GLU A 164 -15.95 -15.76 30.00
N GLU A 165 -14.71 -15.25 29.81
CA GLU A 165 -14.23 -13.99 30.36
C GLU A 165 -14.47 -12.80 29.42
N GLY A 166 -15.08 -13.03 28.25
CA GLY A 166 -15.38 -11.99 27.26
C GLY A 166 -14.19 -11.56 26.42
N LYS A 167 -13.09 -12.35 26.41
CA LYS A 167 -11.94 -12.18 25.50
C LYS A 167 -12.18 -12.91 24.18
N LEU A 168 -11.73 -12.32 23.09
CA LEU A 168 -11.72 -12.99 21.79
C LEU A 168 -10.65 -14.09 21.79
N GLU A 169 -11.09 -15.30 21.53
CA GLU A 169 -10.27 -16.48 21.38
C GLU A 169 -10.08 -16.75 19.89
N VAL A 170 -8.86 -16.59 19.41
CA VAL A 170 -8.47 -16.84 18.02
C VAL A 170 -7.73 -18.17 17.97
N ILE A 171 -8.27 -19.13 17.22
CA ILE A 171 -7.61 -20.40 16.97
C ILE A 171 -6.88 -20.28 15.62
N CYS A 172 -5.55 -20.29 15.68
CA CYS A 172 -4.72 -20.30 14.50
C CYS A 172 -4.09 -21.68 14.27
N LYS A 173 -3.91 -22.01 13.00
CA LYS A 173 -3.27 -23.24 12.56
C LYS A 173 -2.03 -22.92 11.74
N ASN A 174 -0.91 -23.54 12.10
CA ASN A 174 0.30 -23.51 11.29
C ASN A 174 0.22 -24.58 10.22
N LYS A 175 0.40 -24.19 8.96
CA LYS A 175 0.30 -25.10 7.80
C LYS A 175 1.55 -25.93 7.56
N ALA A 176 2.70 -25.53 8.12
CA ALA A 176 3.96 -26.23 7.90
C ALA A 176 4.06 -27.51 8.76
N ASP A 177 3.54 -27.47 9.99
CA ASP A 177 3.62 -28.58 10.95
C ASP A 177 2.26 -29.08 11.45
N ASP A 178 1.17 -28.53 10.91
CA ASP A 178 -0.23 -28.84 11.24
C ASP A 178 -0.64 -28.56 12.69
N THR A 179 0.18 -27.81 13.44
CA THR A 179 -0.10 -27.47 14.84
C THR A 179 -1.17 -26.37 14.95
N SER A 180 -1.97 -26.46 16.01
CA SER A 180 -2.96 -25.44 16.32
C SER A 180 -2.61 -24.76 17.64
N GLN A 181 -2.79 -23.43 17.68
CA GLN A 181 -2.56 -22.61 18.86
C GLN A 181 -3.77 -21.73 19.12
N LYS A 182 -4.08 -21.52 20.39
CA LYS A 182 -5.07 -20.58 20.86
C LYS A 182 -4.40 -19.28 21.30
N LEU A 183 -4.86 -18.15 20.79
CA LEU A 183 -4.46 -16.80 21.18
C LEU A 183 -5.64 -16.09 21.80
N LEU A 184 -5.43 -15.43 22.93
CA LEU A 184 -6.44 -14.56 23.56
C LEU A 184 -6.09 -13.11 23.23
N THR A 185 -7.06 -12.35 22.76
CA THR A 185 -6.86 -10.98 22.29
C THR A 185 -8.07 -10.09 22.57
N ASP A 186 -7.87 -8.77 22.57
CA ASP A 186 -8.95 -7.80 22.59
C ASP A 186 -9.57 -7.63 21.20
N ALA A 187 -8.76 -7.75 20.15
CA ALA A 187 -9.19 -7.61 18.76
C ALA A 187 -8.40 -8.49 17.79
N LEU A 188 -9.07 -8.91 16.72
CA LEU A 188 -8.47 -9.47 15.50
C LEU A 188 -8.61 -8.45 14.38
N LEU A 189 -7.50 -7.83 13.99
CA LEU A 189 -7.44 -6.96 12.83
C LEU A 189 -7.19 -7.80 11.57
N VAL A 190 -8.10 -7.74 10.61
CA VAL A 190 -7.96 -8.41 9.31
C VAL A 190 -7.45 -7.41 8.29
N THR A 191 -6.35 -7.77 7.61
CA THR A 191 -5.68 -6.93 6.61
C THR A 191 -5.42 -7.70 5.32
N GLY A 192 -5.23 -6.98 4.22
CA GLY A 192 -4.69 -7.50 2.98
C GLY A 192 -5.67 -7.93 1.93
N GLU A 193 -6.92 -8.15 2.26
CA GLU A 193 -7.96 -8.41 1.27
C GLU A 193 -8.89 -7.20 1.12
N SER A 194 -9.20 -6.87 -0.12
CA SER A 194 -10.17 -5.82 -0.45
C SER A 194 -11.00 -6.19 -1.67
N ASN A 195 -12.28 -5.89 -1.59
CA ASN A 195 -13.21 -6.04 -2.70
C ASN A 195 -13.41 -4.71 -3.42
N PRO A 196 -13.50 -4.67 -4.75
CA PRO A 196 -13.82 -3.46 -5.48
C PRO A 196 -15.20 -2.93 -5.06
N VAL A 197 -15.31 -1.63 -4.87
CA VAL A 197 -16.61 -0.97 -4.64
C VAL A 197 -17.24 -0.69 -6.00
N LEU A 198 -18.25 -1.46 -6.34
CA LEU A 198 -18.97 -1.29 -7.60
C LEU A 198 -20.08 -0.25 -7.43
N PRO A 199 -20.13 0.79 -8.27
CA PRO A 199 -21.20 1.79 -8.19
C PRO A 199 -22.54 1.18 -8.58
N ARG A 200 -23.64 1.69 -8.01
CA ARG A 200 -25.00 1.30 -8.40
C ARG A 200 -25.19 1.58 -9.89
N GLY A 201 -25.87 0.68 -10.58
CA GLY A 201 -26.16 0.80 -12.02
C GLY A 201 -24.98 0.44 -12.93
N VAL A 202 -23.86 -0.04 -12.37
CA VAL A 202 -22.71 -0.47 -13.18
C VAL A 202 -23.06 -1.62 -14.13
N GLU A 203 -24.05 -2.44 -13.77
CA GLU A 203 -24.60 -3.53 -14.59
C GLU A 203 -25.31 -3.05 -15.86
N LYS A 204 -25.64 -1.76 -15.95
CA LYS A 204 -26.21 -1.12 -17.16
C LYS A 204 -25.15 -0.85 -18.22
N LEU A 205 -23.86 -0.91 -17.82
CA LEU A 205 -22.73 -0.81 -18.72
C LEU A 205 -22.27 -2.22 -19.09
N GLU A 206 -22.01 -2.44 -20.37
CA GLU A 206 -21.49 -3.73 -20.86
C GLU A 206 -19.99 -3.87 -20.60
N LEU A 207 -19.60 -3.94 -19.32
CA LEU A 207 -18.20 -4.00 -18.91
C LEU A 207 -17.69 -5.44 -18.90
N VAL A 208 -16.40 -5.59 -19.24
CA VAL A 208 -15.67 -6.84 -19.05
C VAL A 208 -15.01 -6.81 -17.68
N TRP A 209 -15.10 -7.93 -16.95
CA TRP A 209 -14.62 -8.12 -15.59
C TRP A 209 -13.45 -9.10 -15.55
N ASP A 210 -12.59 -8.98 -14.55
CA ASP A 210 -11.63 -10.02 -14.24
C ASP A 210 -12.24 -11.10 -13.30
N GLU A 211 -11.43 -12.08 -12.94
CA GLU A 211 -11.82 -13.18 -12.05
C GLU A 211 -12.13 -12.75 -10.61
N ASN A 212 -11.70 -11.54 -10.22
CA ASN A 212 -11.91 -10.94 -8.90
C ASN A 212 -13.01 -9.86 -8.91
N ASN A 213 -13.87 -9.84 -9.94
CA ASN A 213 -14.93 -8.84 -10.14
C ASN A 213 -14.42 -7.40 -10.23
N ARG A 214 -13.23 -7.18 -10.79
CA ARG A 214 -12.65 -5.87 -11.03
C ARG A 214 -12.89 -5.45 -12.48
N ILE A 215 -13.04 -4.15 -12.72
CA ILE A 215 -13.30 -3.61 -14.06
C ILE A 215 -12.02 -3.73 -14.91
N LYS A 216 -12.08 -4.44 -16.03
CA LYS A 216 -10.96 -4.49 -16.99
C LYS A 216 -10.86 -3.18 -17.79
N VAL A 217 -9.63 -2.69 -17.92
CA VAL A 217 -9.28 -1.52 -18.72
C VAL A 217 -8.12 -1.83 -19.66
N ASN A 218 -8.00 -1.03 -20.73
CA ASN A 218 -6.83 -1.06 -21.59
C ASN A 218 -5.69 -0.16 -21.03
N GLU A 219 -4.59 -0.04 -21.77
CA GLU A 219 -3.44 0.78 -21.36
C GLU A 219 -3.72 2.29 -21.28
N TYR A 220 -4.89 2.73 -21.73
CA TYR A 220 -5.39 4.12 -21.66
C TYR A 220 -6.45 4.33 -20.59
N MET A 221 -6.66 3.34 -19.72
CA MET A 221 -7.68 3.30 -18.67
C MET A 221 -9.12 3.27 -19.18
N GLU A 222 -9.35 3.06 -20.49
CA GLU A 222 -10.67 2.91 -21.07
C GLU A 222 -11.17 1.46 -20.88
N THR A 223 -12.42 1.31 -20.50
CA THR A 223 -13.09 0.01 -20.33
C THR A 223 -13.48 -0.60 -21.69
N SER A 224 -14.20 -1.73 -21.69
CA SER A 224 -14.83 -2.27 -22.91
C SER A 224 -15.95 -1.38 -23.47
N GLN A 225 -16.53 -0.50 -22.66
CA GLN A 225 -17.52 0.49 -23.08
C GLN A 225 -16.83 1.80 -23.46
N LYS A 226 -16.98 2.22 -24.73
CA LYS A 226 -16.38 3.46 -25.23
C LYS A 226 -16.82 4.69 -24.43
N GLY A 227 -15.85 5.55 -24.07
CA GLY A 227 -16.10 6.75 -23.28
C GLY A 227 -16.26 6.51 -21.78
N VAL A 228 -16.18 5.24 -21.34
CA VAL A 228 -16.18 4.87 -19.93
C VAL A 228 -14.78 4.41 -19.52
N TYR A 229 -14.24 5.04 -18.50
CA TYR A 229 -12.91 4.78 -17.92
C TYR A 229 -13.05 4.26 -16.50
N ALA A 230 -12.05 3.53 -16.02
CA ALA A 230 -11.96 3.14 -14.61
C ALA A 230 -10.52 3.22 -14.11
N ILE A 231 -10.33 3.61 -12.84
CA ILE A 231 -9.02 3.86 -12.23
C ILE A 231 -9.00 3.50 -10.74
N GLY A 232 -7.82 3.28 -10.20
CA GLY A 232 -7.60 2.95 -8.78
C GLY A 232 -8.05 1.53 -8.44
N ASP A 233 -8.30 1.27 -7.17
CA ASP A 233 -8.51 -0.10 -6.67
C ASP A 233 -9.66 -0.85 -7.32
N VAL A 234 -10.64 -0.16 -7.91
CA VAL A 234 -11.76 -0.79 -8.61
C VAL A 234 -11.32 -1.58 -9.85
N ILE A 235 -10.16 -1.25 -10.43
CA ILE A 235 -9.53 -2.00 -11.54
C ILE A 235 -8.51 -3.04 -11.08
N GLY A 236 -8.12 -3.01 -9.80
CA GLY A 236 -7.09 -3.90 -9.27
C GLY A 236 -5.67 -3.52 -9.68
N GLY A 237 -4.81 -4.54 -9.86
CA GLY A 237 -3.39 -4.29 -10.16
C GLY A 237 -2.63 -3.73 -8.97
N ILE A 238 -1.97 -2.59 -9.13
CA ILE A 238 -1.26 -1.91 -8.04
C ILE A 238 -2.23 -1.03 -7.25
N THR A 239 -2.76 -1.57 -6.16
CA THR A 239 -3.74 -0.88 -5.30
C THR A 239 -3.05 0.13 -4.37
N SER A 240 -2.60 1.25 -4.94
CA SER A 240 -1.92 2.32 -4.21
C SER A 240 -2.30 3.70 -4.72
N ALA A 241 -2.23 4.70 -3.86
CA ALA A 241 -2.61 6.07 -4.20
C ALA A 241 -1.79 6.66 -5.36
N ASN A 242 -0.48 6.36 -5.42
CA ASN A 242 0.39 6.83 -6.52
C ASN A 242 0.05 6.14 -7.86
N ALA A 243 -0.35 4.87 -7.85
CA ALA A 243 -0.86 4.20 -9.04
C ALA A 243 -2.19 4.82 -9.50
N ALA A 244 -3.15 5.01 -8.60
CA ALA A 244 -4.43 5.65 -8.91
C ALA A 244 -4.26 7.08 -9.47
N ILE A 245 -3.29 7.86 -8.96
CA ILE A 245 -2.96 9.19 -9.50
C ILE A 245 -2.40 9.09 -10.93
N LEU A 246 -1.52 8.13 -11.19
CA LEU A 246 -0.97 7.90 -12.52
C LEU A 246 -2.07 7.49 -13.50
N GLU A 247 -2.91 6.56 -13.12
CA GLU A 247 -4.07 6.09 -13.89
C GLU A 247 -5.06 7.21 -14.18
N GLY A 248 -5.36 8.06 -13.17
CA GLY A 248 -6.20 9.24 -13.34
C GLY A 248 -5.63 10.24 -14.35
N LYS A 249 -4.32 10.47 -14.35
CA LYS A 249 -3.65 11.30 -15.36
C LYS A 249 -3.75 10.67 -16.75
N THR A 250 -3.57 9.36 -16.86
CA THR A 250 -3.68 8.62 -18.11
C THR A 250 -5.11 8.69 -18.67
N ALA A 251 -6.12 8.46 -17.82
CA ALA A 251 -7.53 8.56 -18.22
C ALA A 251 -7.89 9.99 -18.69
N ALA A 252 -7.48 10.99 -17.93
CA ALA A 252 -7.73 12.41 -18.29
C ALA A 252 -7.05 12.79 -19.61
N GLY A 253 -5.80 12.38 -19.83
CA GLY A 253 -5.09 12.58 -21.11
C GLY A 253 -5.82 11.89 -22.26
N SER A 254 -6.26 10.63 -22.07
CA SER A 254 -7.04 9.88 -23.06
C SER A 254 -8.33 10.59 -23.43
N ILE A 255 -9.08 11.10 -22.45
CA ILE A 255 -10.32 11.88 -22.67
C ILE A 255 -10.02 13.16 -23.46
N ALA A 256 -8.88 13.81 -23.18
CA ALA A 256 -8.43 14.99 -23.90
C ALA A 256 -7.86 14.71 -25.30
N GLY A 257 -7.78 13.44 -25.71
CA GLY A 257 -7.22 13.03 -27.02
C GLY A 257 -5.71 12.77 -27.00
N GLU A 258 -5.06 12.85 -25.85
CA GLU A 258 -3.62 12.56 -25.66
C GLU A 258 -3.44 11.07 -25.30
N LYS A 259 -3.28 10.22 -26.30
CA LYS A 259 -3.14 8.76 -26.09
C LYS A 259 -1.71 8.38 -25.67
N THR A 260 -1.41 8.56 -24.40
CA THR A 260 -0.17 8.05 -23.80
C THR A 260 -0.51 6.84 -22.91
N PRO A 261 0.05 5.65 -23.17
CA PRO A 261 -0.25 4.47 -22.38
C PRO A 261 0.30 4.60 -20.96
N VAL A 262 -0.40 4.02 -19.97
CA VAL A 262 0.08 3.98 -18.60
C VAL A 262 1.39 3.20 -18.52
N SER A 263 2.32 3.67 -17.70
CA SER A 263 3.56 2.97 -17.42
C SER A 263 3.81 2.89 -15.93
N TYR A 264 3.72 1.69 -15.38
CA TYR A 264 4.05 1.42 -13.98
C TYR A 264 5.56 1.28 -13.72
N LYS A 265 6.39 1.51 -14.74
CA LYS A 265 7.85 1.49 -14.60
C LYS A 265 8.29 2.59 -13.62
N GLY A 266 9.04 2.21 -12.60
CA GLY A 266 9.44 3.14 -11.55
C GLY A 266 8.35 3.40 -10.48
N MET A 267 7.29 2.61 -10.45
CA MET A 267 6.34 2.65 -9.35
C MET A 267 7.03 2.23 -8.06
N SER A 268 6.97 3.10 -7.07
CA SER A 268 7.58 2.88 -5.76
C SER A 268 6.55 2.56 -4.69
N TYR A 269 7.01 1.91 -3.64
CA TYR A 269 6.26 1.76 -2.40
C TYR A 269 7.05 2.33 -1.22
N VAL A 270 6.33 2.73 -0.19
CA VAL A 270 6.84 3.06 1.13
C VAL A 270 5.97 2.34 2.14
N CYS A 271 6.60 1.73 3.15
CA CYS A 271 5.95 1.15 4.29
C CYS A 271 6.40 1.93 5.54
N PHE A 272 5.44 2.55 6.23
CA PHE A 272 5.68 3.41 7.40
C PHE A 272 5.74 2.61 8.70
N THR A 273 6.46 1.50 8.64
CA THR A 273 6.84 0.72 9.83
C THR A 273 7.96 1.42 10.63
N ASP A 274 8.41 0.81 11.69
CA ASP A 274 9.56 1.24 12.47
C ASP A 274 10.52 0.04 12.65
N PRO A 275 11.64 -0.01 11.90
CA PRO A 275 12.09 0.94 10.85
C PRO A 275 11.22 0.91 9.59
N GLN A 276 11.34 1.96 8.75
CA GLN A 276 10.65 2.07 7.48
C GLN A 276 11.24 1.18 6.40
N LEU A 277 10.43 0.79 5.41
CA LEU A 277 10.89 0.18 4.15
C LEU A 277 10.44 1.02 2.98
N SER A 278 11.25 1.12 1.94
CA SER A 278 10.84 1.65 0.64
C SER A 278 11.57 0.96 -0.51
N GLY A 279 10.92 0.89 -1.65
CA GLY A 279 11.53 0.24 -2.79
C GLY A 279 10.91 0.67 -4.12
N VAL A 280 11.69 0.48 -5.18
CA VAL A 280 11.30 0.74 -6.56
C VAL A 280 12.03 -0.21 -7.50
N GLY A 281 11.37 -0.57 -8.59
CA GLY A 281 11.92 -1.45 -9.62
C GLY A 281 11.90 -2.92 -9.23
N LEU A 282 12.79 -3.72 -9.80
CA LEU A 282 12.82 -5.16 -9.61
C LEU A 282 13.44 -5.53 -8.25
N ARG A 283 12.81 -6.49 -7.58
CA ARG A 283 13.40 -7.20 -6.44
C ARG A 283 14.46 -8.19 -6.95
N GLU A 284 15.32 -8.65 -6.08
CA GLU A 284 16.30 -9.67 -6.47
C GLU A 284 15.64 -10.98 -6.93
N THR A 285 14.51 -11.36 -6.34
CA THR A 285 13.70 -12.51 -6.80
C THR A 285 13.22 -12.32 -8.24
N ASP A 286 12.69 -11.14 -8.57
CA ASP A 286 12.20 -10.83 -9.91
C ASP A 286 13.35 -10.87 -10.95
N ALA A 287 14.50 -10.35 -10.59
CA ALA A 287 15.69 -10.38 -11.47
C ALA A 287 16.19 -11.81 -11.71
N ARG A 288 16.16 -12.65 -10.67
CA ARG A 288 16.52 -14.07 -10.74
C ARG A 288 15.55 -14.88 -11.60
N GLU A 289 14.25 -14.71 -11.38
CA GLU A 289 13.20 -15.39 -12.15
C GLU A 289 13.24 -15.03 -13.64
N ARG A 290 13.55 -13.77 -13.94
CA ARG A 290 13.74 -13.28 -15.31
C ARG A 290 15.11 -13.64 -15.92
N GLN A 291 15.96 -14.33 -15.18
CA GLN A 291 17.30 -14.73 -15.59
C GLN A 291 18.16 -13.55 -16.08
N LEU A 292 18.00 -12.39 -15.44
CA LEU A 292 18.78 -11.20 -15.81
C LEU A 292 20.23 -11.33 -15.34
N ASN A 293 21.15 -10.75 -16.11
CA ASN A 293 22.55 -10.60 -15.72
C ASN A 293 22.68 -9.36 -14.81
N TYR A 294 22.61 -9.56 -13.48
CA TYR A 294 22.60 -8.47 -12.52
C TYR A 294 23.71 -8.58 -11.48
N ARG A 295 24.01 -7.46 -10.84
CA ARG A 295 24.88 -7.38 -9.67
C ARG A 295 24.16 -6.66 -8.55
N VAL A 296 24.31 -7.19 -7.32
CA VAL A 296 23.81 -6.55 -6.10
C VAL A 296 24.91 -5.64 -5.54
N LYS A 297 24.53 -4.42 -5.20
CA LYS A 297 25.33 -3.42 -4.49
C LYS A 297 24.59 -3.07 -3.17
N LYS A 298 25.31 -2.97 -2.07
CA LYS A 298 24.73 -2.71 -0.75
C LYS A 298 25.62 -1.79 0.07
N ALA A 299 24.99 -0.84 0.80
CA ALA A 299 25.66 -0.03 1.82
C ALA A 299 24.79 0.07 3.06
N TYR A 300 25.39 0.31 4.21
CA TYR A 300 24.71 0.33 5.51
C TYR A 300 24.69 1.73 6.12
N PHE A 301 23.57 2.09 6.76
CA PHE A 301 23.45 3.38 7.42
C PHE A 301 24.41 3.56 8.59
N SER A 302 24.88 2.47 9.21
CA SER A 302 25.94 2.49 10.22
C SER A 302 27.29 3.02 9.72
N GLU A 303 27.47 3.19 8.41
CA GLU A 303 28.68 3.74 7.79
C GLU A 303 28.43 5.15 7.23
N ASN A 304 27.17 5.60 7.15
CA ASN A 304 26.82 6.93 6.64
C ASN A 304 26.90 8.00 7.73
N MET A 305 27.73 9.02 7.52
CA MET A 305 28.02 10.04 8.53
C MET A 305 26.77 10.81 9.00
N ARG A 306 25.83 11.10 8.09
CA ARG A 306 24.59 11.78 8.48
C ARG A 306 23.68 10.89 9.30
N ALA A 307 23.53 9.65 8.92
CA ALA A 307 22.74 8.66 9.67
C ALA A 307 23.30 8.51 11.09
N LEU A 308 24.61 8.31 11.23
CA LEU A 308 25.30 8.26 12.53
C LEU A 308 25.01 9.51 13.38
N SER A 309 25.09 10.71 12.81
CA SER A 309 24.81 11.95 13.52
C SER A 309 23.38 12.10 14.03
N LEU A 310 22.44 11.36 13.44
CA LEU A 310 21.02 11.32 13.81
C LEU A 310 20.65 10.13 14.72
N GLY A 311 21.57 9.20 14.94
CA GLY A 311 21.29 7.94 15.62
C GLY A 311 20.49 6.94 14.77
N TYR A 312 20.51 7.07 13.45
CA TYR A 312 19.83 6.20 12.48
C TYR A 312 20.79 5.16 11.91
N GLU A 313 21.35 4.35 12.77
CA GLU A 313 22.42 3.41 12.40
C GLU A 313 21.90 2.12 11.78
N LYS A 314 20.60 1.86 11.89
CA LYS A 314 19.99 0.62 11.42
C LYS A 314 19.65 0.68 9.93
N GLY A 315 19.84 -0.47 9.27
CA GLY A 315 19.36 -0.68 7.92
C GLY A 315 20.39 -0.44 6.84
N PHE A 316 19.89 -0.40 5.61
CA PHE A 316 20.72 -0.44 4.40
C PHE A 316 20.00 0.12 3.18
N VAL A 317 20.79 0.37 2.13
CA VAL A 317 20.31 0.42 0.74
C VAL A 317 20.83 -0.81 -0.01
N LYS A 318 19.95 -1.44 -0.80
CA LYS A 318 20.28 -2.52 -1.74
C LYS A 318 19.91 -2.06 -3.15
N ILE A 319 20.86 -2.12 -4.07
CA ILE A 319 20.72 -1.66 -5.45
C ILE A 319 21.02 -2.83 -6.39
N LEU A 320 20.07 -3.12 -7.28
CA LEU A 320 20.25 -4.09 -8.34
C LEU A 320 20.70 -3.36 -9.61
N VAL A 321 21.83 -3.76 -10.17
CA VAL A 321 22.43 -3.17 -11.36
C VAL A 321 22.39 -4.18 -12.48
N ASP A 322 21.84 -3.78 -13.64
CA ASP A 322 21.96 -4.52 -14.90
C ASP A 322 23.41 -4.48 -15.37
N VAL A 323 24.06 -5.65 -15.48
CA VAL A 323 25.47 -5.75 -15.85
C VAL A 323 25.69 -5.40 -17.32
N ASP A 324 24.72 -5.71 -18.17
CA ASP A 324 24.84 -5.53 -19.61
C ASP A 324 24.54 -4.07 -20.03
N LYS A 325 23.51 -3.47 -19.44
CA LYS A 325 23.06 -2.11 -19.75
C LYS A 325 23.68 -1.05 -18.85
N GLN A 326 24.30 -1.44 -17.72
CA GLN A 326 24.83 -0.53 -16.70
C GLN A 326 23.77 0.47 -16.19
N THR A 327 22.52 0.01 -16.02
CA THR A 327 21.39 0.77 -15.46
C THR A 327 20.93 0.18 -14.14
N ILE A 328 20.11 0.93 -13.38
CA ILE A 328 19.54 0.48 -12.12
C ILE A 328 18.24 -0.27 -12.41
N LEU A 329 18.19 -1.56 -12.03
CA LEU A 329 17.01 -2.40 -12.14
C LEU A 329 16.05 -2.21 -10.97
N GLY A 330 16.59 -1.99 -9.77
CA GLY A 330 15.81 -1.78 -8.56
C GLY A 330 16.65 -1.17 -7.44
N MET A 331 15.97 -0.49 -6.51
CA MET A 331 16.59 0.15 -5.36
C MET A 331 15.67 -0.02 -4.15
N HIS A 332 16.19 -0.56 -3.07
CA HIS A 332 15.45 -0.97 -1.88
C HIS A 332 16.14 -0.43 -0.63
N PHE A 333 15.38 0.28 0.20
CA PHE A 333 15.87 0.88 1.44
C PHE A 333 15.14 0.26 2.63
N ALA A 334 15.87 0.06 3.70
CA ALA A 334 15.36 -0.29 5.02
C ALA A 334 16.06 0.57 6.06
N GLY A 335 15.34 1.23 6.97
CA GLY A 335 15.94 2.08 8.00
C GLY A 335 15.06 3.24 8.44
N ASP A 336 15.62 4.15 9.23
CA ASP A 336 14.91 5.32 9.73
C ASP A 336 14.82 6.42 8.69
N ASN A 337 13.63 7.03 8.53
CA ASN A 337 13.36 8.17 7.63
C ASN A 337 13.80 7.98 6.17
N ILE A 338 13.74 6.75 5.67
CA ILE A 338 14.20 6.42 4.31
C ILE A 338 13.16 6.74 3.23
N SER A 339 11.93 7.06 3.60
CA SER A 339 10.83 7.36 2.68
C SER A 339 11.16 8.47 1.67
N GLU A 340 11.96 9.46 2.07
CA GLU A 340 12.35 10.57 1.21
C GLU A 340 13.48 10.22 0.22
N LEU A 341 14.26 9.17 0.52
CA LEU A 341 15.40 8.77 -0.30
C LEU A 341 15.00 8.06 -1.59
N ILE A 342 13.80 7.47 -1.65
CA ILE A 342 13.32 6.65 -2.76
C ILE A 342 13.24 7.43 -4.08
N SER A 343 13.09 8.76 -4.04
CA SER A 343 12.87 9.60 -5.21
C SER A 343 13.98 9.50 -6.26
N ILE A 344 15.25 9.33 -5.83
CA ILE A 344 16.37 9.09 -6.75
C ILE A 344 16.22 7.72 -7.43
N GLY A 345 15.82 6.70 -6.67
CA GLY A 345 15.56 5.38 -7.21
C GLY A 345 14.43 5.38 -8.24
N VAL A 346 13.34 6.11 -7.94
CA VAL A 346 12.21 6.27 -8.88
C VAL A 346 12.68 6.88 -10.18
N LEU A 347 13.44 7.98 -10.14
CA LEU A 347 13.97 8.62 -11.34
C LEU A 347 14.90 7.69 -12.11
N ALA A 348 15.81 7.01 -11.40
CA ALA A 348 16.78 6.12 -12.00
C ALA A 348 16.14 4.92 -12.71
N CYS A 349 15.18 4.25 -12.04
CA CYS A 349 14.47 3.11 -12.62
C CYS A 349 13.50 3.52 -13.74
N HIS A 350 12.77 4.65 -13.54
CA HIS A 350 11.78 5.10 -14.53
C HIS A 350 12.42 5.51 -15.86
N ARG A 351 13.63 6.09 -15.81
CA ARG A 351 14.32 6.66 -16.96
C ARG A 351 15.54 5.85 -17.44
N ASP A 352 15.77 4.64 -16.91
CA ASP A 352 16.96 3.83 -17.20
C ASP A 352 18.27 4.62 -17.05
N ILE A 353 18.39 5.38 -15.96
CA ILE A 353 19.55 6.23 -15.77
C ILE A 353 20.80 5.34 -15.57
N PRO A 354 21.90 5.60 -16.30
CA PRO A 354 23.12 4.85 -16.12
C PRO A 354 23.67 4.95 -14.69
N VAL A 355 24.17 3.84 -14.17
CA VAL A 355 24.78 3.75 -12.81
C VAL A 355 25.81 4.86 -12.60
N LYS A 356 26.66 5.11 -13.60
CA LYS A 356 27.69 6.15 -13.54
C LYS A 356 27.10 7.54 -13.23
N VAL A 357 25.95 7.88 -13.82
CA VAL A 357 25.29 9.17 -13.59
C VAL A 357 24.90 9.31 -12.13
N VAL A 358 24.25 8.27 -11.55
CA VAL A 358 23.81 8.30 -10.15
C VAL A 358 25.02 8.32 -9.19
N ARG A 359 26.06 7.51 -9.50
CA ARG A 359 27.28 7.47 -8.69
C ARG A 359 28.02 8.80 -8.66
N ASP A 360 28.07 9.50 -9.79
CA ASP A 360 28.85 10.72 -9.94
C ASP A 360 28.05 11.99 -9.58
N LEU A 361 26.82 11.87 -9.02
CA LEU A 361 26.01 13.02 -8.57
C LEU A 361 26.75 13.84 -7.50
N PRO A 362 26.80 15.18 -7.64
CA PRO A 362 27.40 16.07 -6.62
C PRO A 362 26.41 16.31 -5.48
N LEU A 363 26.14 15.26 -4.71
CA LEU A 363 25.24 15.33 -3.55
C LEU A 363 25.82 16.23 -2.45
N ALA A 364 24.95 16.91 -1.70
CA ALA A 364 25.33 17.67 -0.52
C ALA A 364 25.90 16.73 0.56
N HIS A 365 26.90 17.23 1.30
CA HIS A 365 27.56 16.49 2.37
C HIS A 365 27.43 17.24 3.71
N PRO A 366 27.12 16.57 4.86
CA PRO A 366 26.72 15.18 4.95
C PRO A 366 25.19 15.01 4.77
N THR A 367 24.77 14.03 4.00
CA THR A 367 23.35 13.67 3.82
C THR A 367 23.15 12.17 3.85
N MET A 368 21.95 11.71 4.24
CA MET A 368 21.61 10.29 4.16
C MET A 368 21.55 9.78 2.71
N THR A 369 21.29 10.67 1.76
CA THR A 369 21.18 10.32 0.34
C THR A 369 22.53 9.82 -0.23
N GLU A 370 23.66 10.20 0.36
CA GLU A 370 24.99 9.76 -0.06
C GLU A 370 25.18 8.25 0.02
N ILE A 371 24.38 7.54 0.84
CA ILE A 371 24.40 6.07 0.93
C ILE A 371 24.20 5.40 -0.43
N ILE A 372 23.47 6.04 -1.35
CA ILE A 372 23.27 5.54 -2.72
C ILE A 372 24.59 5.53 -3.49
N LYS A 373 25.40 6.58 -3.33
CA LYS A 373 26.74 6.63 -3.95
C LYS A 373 27.69 5.64 -3.29
N GLU A 374 27.66 5.58 -1.96
CA GLU A 374 28.47 4.66 -1.16
C GLU A 374 28.22 3.20 -1.62
N ALA A 375 26.97 2.83 -1.85
CA ALA A 375 26.63 1.52 -2.41
C ALA A 375 27.16 1.29 -3.83
N LEU A 376 27.25 2.32 -4.66
CA LEU A 376 27.65 2.21 -6.08
C LEU A 376 29.18 2.33 -6.28
N CYS A 377 29.93 2.70 -5.28
CA CYS A 377 31.40 2.64 -5.27
C CYS A 377 31.88 1.23 -4.93
#